data_f7078880edc7fae10828f046e6c99bae
#
_entry.id   f7078880edc7fae10828f046e6c99bae
#
_cell.length_a   1.000
_cell.length_b   1.000
_cell.length_c   1.000
_cell.angle_alpha   90.00
_cell.angle_beta   90.00
_cell.angle_gamma   90.00
#
_symmetry.space_group_name_H-M   'P 1'
#
loop_
_entity.id
_entity.type
_entity.pdbx_description
1 polymer ?
#
loop_
_entity_poly.entity_id
_entity_poly.type
_entity_poly.pdbx_seq_one_letter_code
_entity_poly.pdbx_strand_id
1 'polypeptide(L)'
;NGAAVILCSHMGKPHNVFNDKIKLNKKEKAKIEALPENERDAATAELIEKAKKDVKKLTLAPVAARISELLGKDVIMAKDVVGEDAKAKAAALKPGDVMLLENVRFHAEEEKNDPEFAKQLASLAEIYVNDAFGTAHRAHASTAGVADYLPAVCGFLIQKEIDVMGKALDDPDRPFVAILGGAKVADKLTVIENLLGKVDTLIIGGGMAYTFLAAQGKSIGTSLFDDTKLDYCKEMLAKAEKNGVKLLLPVDTVVAKAFPDPID
;
A
#
# COMPACT_ATOMS: atom_id res chain seq x y z
N ASN A 1 -6.52 10.72 -27.91
CA ASN A 1 -6.78 9.45 -28.61
C ASN A 1 -8.26 9.08 -28.68
N GLY A 2 -9.17 9.90 -28.15
CA GLY A 2 -10.62 9.71 -28.28
C GLY A 2 -11.27 8.74 -27.28
N ALA A 3 -10.54 8.15 -26.33
CA ALA A 3 -11.15 7.35 -25.27
C ALA A 3 -11.80 8.24 -24.20
N ALA A 4 -12.92 7.79 -23.63
CA ALA A 4 -13.43 8.31 -22.36
C ALA A 4 -12.65 7.66 -21.22
N VAL A 5 -12.28 8.44 -20.20
CA VAL A 5 -11.42 7.97 -19.10
C VAL A 5 -12.13 8.12 -17.77
N ILE A 6 -12.27 7.04 -17.02
CA ILE A 6 -12.74 7.06 -15.64
C ILE A 6 -11.55 6.85 -14.70
N LEU A 7 -11.25 7.85 -13.90
CA LEU A 7 -10.20 7.81 -12.88
C LEU A 7 -10.78 7.27 -11.57
N CYS A 8 -10.05 6.32 -10.97
CA CYS A 8 -10.38 5.69 -9.69
C CYS A 8 -9.19 5.83 -8.76
N SER A 9 -9.38 6.39 -7.57
CA SER A 9 -8.30 6.60 -6.62
C SER A 9 -8.80 6.66 -5.18
N HIS A 10 -7.86 6.80 -4.23
CA HIS A 10 -8.18 6.98 -2.81
C HIS A 10 -7.30 8.04 -2.16
N MET A 11 -7.78 8.58 -1.05
CA MET A 11 -7.03 9.48 -0.18
C MET A 11 -7.23 9.09 1.28
N GLY A 12 -6.12 8.94 2.00
CA GLY A 12 -6.13 8.63 3.43
C GLY A 12 -6.67 7.25 3.78
N LYS A 13 -7.17 7.14 5.00
CA LYS A 13 -7.83 5.95 5.57
C LYS A 13 -9.18 6.37 6.15
N PRO A 14 -10.16 6.67 5.32
CA PRO A 14 -11.47 7.10 5.78
C PRO A 14 -12.23 5.96 6.45
N HIS A 15 -13.25 6.33 7.21
CA HIS A 15 -14.28 5.39 7.58
C HIS A 15 -15.20 5.12 6.38
N ASN A 16 -15.90 3.99 6.43
CA ASN A 16 -16.93 3.68 5.46
C ASN A 16 -18.12 4.63 5.67
N VAL A 17 -18.32 5.56 4.75
CA VAL A 17 -19.33 6.62 4.85
C VAL A 17 -20.52 6.43 3.92
N PHE A 18 -20.44 5.49 2.97
CA PHE A 18 -21.53 5.14 2.06
C PHE A 18 -22.32 3.91 2.51
N ASN A 19 -22.05 3.41 3.70
CA ASN A 19 -22.76 2.30 4.31
C ASN A 19 -23.23 2.72 5.69
N ASP A 20 -24.45 2.41 6.06
CA ASP A 20 -25.05 2.74 7.37
C ASP A 20 -24.31 2.09 8.56
N LYS A 21 -23.45 1.12 8.28
CA LYS A 21 -22.64 0.42 9.27
C LYS A 21 -21.21 0.94 9.29
N ILE A 22 -21.01 2.15 9.79
CA ILE A 22 -19.66 2.71 9.97
C ILE A 22 -18.86 1.79 10.91
N LYS A 23 -17.76 1.21 10.41
CA LYS A 23 -16.84 0.40 11.19
C LYS A 23 -15.76 1.27 11.80
N LEU A 24 -15.78 1.37 13.12
CA LEU A 24 -14.68 1.96 13.87
C LEU A 24 -13.41 1.12 13.73
N ASN A 25 -12.26 1.76 13.64
CA ASN A 25 -10.98 1.08 13.54
C ASN A 25 -10.56 0.46 14.89
N LYS A 26 -9.50 -0.37 14.88
CA LYS A 26 -9.05 -1.11 16.08
C LYS A 26 -8.66 -0.19 17.25
N LYS A 27 -8.09 0.99 16.96
CA LYS A 27 -7.69 1.95 18.02
C LYS A 27 -8.91 2.64 18.63
N GLU A 28 -9.91 2.95 17.83
CA GLU A 28 -11.17 3.55 18.30
C GLU A 28 -11.97 2.58 19.15
N LYS A 29 -12.07 1.31 18.73
CA LYS A 29 -12.68 0.26 19.52
C LYS A 29 -11.99 0.09 20.86
N ALA A 30 -10.66 0.00 20.88
CA ALA A 30 -9.91 -0.13 22.13
C ALA A 30 -10.11 1.08 23.07
N LYS A 31 -10.28 2.29 22.52
CA LYS A 31 -10.61 3.47 23.33
C LYS A 31 -12.00 3.37 23.96
N ILE A 32 -12.99 2.89 23.20
CA ILE A 32 -14.35 2.68 23.72
C ILE A 32 -14.36 1.58 24.77
N GLU A 33 -13.68 0.46 24.53
CA GLU A 33 -13.60 -0.66 25.46
C GLU A 33 -12.94 -0.28 26.80
N ALA A 34 -12.03 0.71 26.78
CA ALA A 34 -11.38 1.25 27.98
C ALA A 34 -12.29 2.18 28.82
N LEU A 35 -13.45 2.60 28.29
CA LEU A 35 -14.41 3.45 28.99
C LEU A 35 -15.37 2.61 29.88
N PRO A 36 -15.96 3.22 30.95
CA PRO A 36 -17.05 2.63 31.70
C PRO A 36 -18.21 2.26 30.76
N GLU A 37 -18.91 1.18 31.06
CA GLU A 37 -19.96 0.62 30.20
C GLU A 37 -21.05 1.64 29.84
N ASN A 38 -21.46 2.45 30.81
CA ASN A 38 -22.46 3.50 30.64
C ASN A 38 -22.02 4.67 29.74
N GLU A 39 -20.74 4.81 29.38
CA GLU A 39 -20.21 5.86 28.52
C GLU A 39 -19.92 5.38 27.09
N ARG A 40 -19.92 4.06 26.85
CA ARG A 40 -19.51 3.46 25.56
C ARG A 40 -20.43 3.83 24.41
N ASP A 41 -21.73 3.86 24.65
CA ASP A 41 -22.70 4.18 23.59
C ASP A 41 -22.58 5.63 23.14
N ALA A 42 -22.43 6.57 24.08
CA ALA A 42 -22.24 7.98 23.78
C ALA A 42 -20.91 8.23 23.02
N ALA A 43 -19.82 7.60 23.47
CA ALA A 43 -18.51 7.69 22.79
C ALA A 43 -18.54 7.06 21.39
N THR A 44 -19.28 5.97 21.21
CA THR A 44 -19.48 5.34 19.90
C THR A 44 -20.24 6.27 18.97
N ALA A 45 -21.32 6.89 19.42
CA ALA A 45 -22.10 7.84 18.64
C ALA A 45 -21.26 9.06 18.22
N GLU A 46 -20.44 9.60 19.13
CA GLU A 46 -19.55 10.73 18.82
C GLU A 46 -18.53 10.36 17.73
N LEU A 47 -17.91 9.17 17.82
CA LEU A 47 -16.95 8.71 16.82
C LEU A 47 -17.60 8.46 15.46
N ILE A 48 -18.84 7.98 15.44
CA ILE A 48 -19.61 7.82 14.19
C ILE A 48 -19.91 9.17 13.56
N GLU A 49 -20.33 10.16 14.32
CA GLU A 49 -20.56 11.52 13.81
C GLU A 49 -19.25 12.16 13.33
N LYS A 50 -18.13 11.90 13.99
CA LYS A 50 -16.82 12.33 13.53
C LYS A 50 -16.42 11.66 12.22
N ALA A 51 -16.68 10.36 12.08
CA ALA A 51 -16.42 9.60 10.86
C ALA A 51 -17.22 10.13 9.65
N LYS A 52 -18.46 10.52 9.85
CA LYS A 52 -19.29 11.15 8.80
C LYS A 52 -18.68 12.44 8.24
N LYS A 53 -17.80 13.11 8.99
CA LYS A 53 -17.08 14.31 8.52
C LYS A 53 -15.91 13.98 7.59
N ASP A 54 -15.52 12.71 7.49
CA ASP A 54 -14.44 12.26 6.60
C ASP A 54 -14.75 12.55 5.13
N VAL A 55 -16.03 12.54 4.72
CA VAL A 55 -16.42 12.90 3.37
C VAL A 55 -15.89 14.29 2.99
N LYS A 56 -16.07 15.29 3.85
CA LYS A 56 -15.58 16.65 3.59
C LYS A 56 -14.07 16.78 3.60
N LYS A 57 -13.39 15.95 4.39
CA LYS A 57 -11.94 16.01 4.59
C LYS A 57 -11.17 15.20 3.55
N LEU A 58 -11.73 14.07 3.11
CA LEU A 58 -11.05 13.07 2.29
C LEU A 58 -11.72 12.87 0.92
N THR A 59 -12.62 13.78 0.52
CA THR A 59 -13.18 13.81 -0.84
C THR A 59 -12.08 14.06 -1.87
N LEU A 60 -12.23 13.47 -3.04
CA LEU A 60 -11.36 13.71 -4.19
C LEU A 60 -11.72 14.96 -5.00
N ALA A 61 -12.72 15.74 -4.59
CA ALA A 61 -13.11 16.95 -5.30
C ALA A 61 -11.96 17.96 -5.54
N PRO A 62 -11.05 18.24 -4.57
CA PRO A 62 -9.89 19.09 -4.84
C PRO A 62 -8.92 18.49 -5.87
N VAL A 63 -8.86 17.15 -5.94
CA VAL A 63 -8.05 16.43 -6.93
C VAL A 63 -8.65 16.60 -8.32
N ALA A 64 -9.99 16.48 -8.48
CA ALA A 64 -10.68 16.72 -9.74
C ALA A 64 -10.42 18.13 -10.26
N ALA A 65 -10.53 19.15 -9.39
CA ALA A 65 -10.23 20.54 -9.74
C ALA A 65 -8.77 20.69 -10.25
N ARG A 66 -7.81 20.09 -9.54
CA ARG A 66 -6.41 20.17 -9.96
C ARG A 66 -6.12 19.43 -11.27
N ILE A 67 -6.76 18.30 -11.51
CA ILE A 67 -6.64 17.58 -12.77
C ILE A 67 -7.24 18.44 -13.92
N SER A 68 -8.39 19.11 -13.69
CA SER A 68 -9.00 20.01 -14.67
C SER A 68 -8.03 21.13 -15.08
N GLU A 69 -7.39 21.78 -14.13
CA GLU A 69 -6.37 22.81 -14.40
C GLU A 69 -5.23 22.28 -15.25
N LEU A 70 -4.68 21.10 -14.87
CA LEU A 70 -3.52 20.49 -15.57
C LEU A 70 -3.85 20.03 -16.99
N LEU A 71 -5.07 19.55 -17.21
CA LEU A 71 -5.54 19.09 -18.51
C LEU A 71 -6.08 20.22 -19.40
N GLY A 72 -6.36 21.41 -18.84
CA GLY A 72 -7.01 22.50 -19.53
C GLY A 72 -8.44 22.18 -19.99
N LYS A 73 -9.12 21.26 -19.30
CA LYS A 73 -10.50 20.86 -19.59
C LYS A 73 -11.20 20.37 -18.32
N ASP A 74 -12.53 20.40 -18.34
CA ASP A 74 -13.32 19.96 -17.19
C ASP A 74 -13.16 18.46 -16.92
N VAL A 75 -13.02 18.11 -15.65
CA VAL A 75 -13.07 16.74 -15.14
C VAL A 75 -14.39 16.54 -14.42
N ILE A 76 -15.16 15.58 -14.86
CA ILE A 76 -16.47 15.26 -14.30
C ILE A 76 -16.27 14.54 -12.97
N MET A 77 -16.65 15.16 -11.85
CA MET A 77 -16.56 14.54 -10.53
C MET A 77 -17.84 13.78 -10.20
N ALA A 78 -17.74 12.48 -9.90
CA ALA A 78 -18.85 11.70 -9.36
C ALA A 78 -19.03 11.97 -7.85
N LYS A 79 -20.28 11.88 -7.37
CA LYS A 79 -20.60 12.04 -5.94
C LYS A 79 -20.44 10.74 -5.16
N ASP A 80 -20.33 9.64 -5.85
CA ASP A 80 -20.17 8.29 -5.29
C ASP A 80 -19.17 7.47 -6.13
N VAL A 81 -19.05 6.18 -5.85
CA VAL A 81 -18.11 5.28 -6.55
C VAL A 81 -18.84 4.35 -7.52
N VAL A 82 -19.89 3.65 -7.07
CA VAL A 82 -20.68 2.68 -7.84
C VAL A 82 -22.18 2.94 -7.73
N GLY A 83 -22.56 4.09 -7.21
CA GLY A 83 -23.94 4.51 -7.04
C GLY A 83 -24.56 5.07 -8.31
N GLU A 84 -25.75 5.62 -8.16
CA GLU A 84 -26.54 6.13 -9.30
C GLU A 84 -25.88 7.32 -10.01
N ASP A 85 -25.20 8.22 -9.27
CA ASP A 85 -24.52 9.37 -9.85
C ASP A 85 -23.32 8.93 -10.72
N ALA A 86 -22.49 8.00 -10.21
CA ALA A 86 -21.36 7.46 -10.97
C ALA A 86 -21.84 6.73 -12.24
N LYS A 87 -22.86 5.88 -12.13
CA LYS A 87 -23.42 5.15 -13.27
C LYS A 87 -23.99 6.10 -14.33
N ALA A 88 -24.79 7.08 -13.92
CA ALA A 88 -25.39 8.02 -14.84
C ALA A 88 -24.33 8.87 -15.57
N LYS A 89 -23.31 9.33 -14.85
CA LYS A 89 -22.19 10.08 -15.43
C LYS A 89 -21.33 9.23 -16.34
N ALA A 90 -21.01 8.00 -15.96
CA ALA A 90 -20.25 7.07 -16.78
C ALA A 90 -20.97 6.79 -18.11
N ALA A 91 -22.27 6.53 -18.07
CA ALA A 91 -23.09 6.31 -19.27
C ALA A 91 -23.19 7.53 -20.19
N ALA A 92 -23.00 8.75 -19.67
CA ALA A 92 -23.06 9.99 -20.42
C ALA A 92 -21.72 10.46 -20.98
N LEU A 93 -20.60 9.77 -20.67
CA LEU A 93 -19.27 10.13 -21.14
C LEU A 93 -19.17 10.07 -22.67
N LYS A 94 -18.51 11.04 -23.23
CA LYS A 94 -18.17 11.10 -24.65
C LYS A 94 -16.70 10.84 -24.88
N PRO A 95 -16.29 10.46 -26.09
CA PRO A 95 -14.89 10.33 -26.44
C PRO A 95 -14.08 11.57 -26.07
N GLY A 96 -13.03 11.38 -25.29
CA GLY A 96 -12.18 12.47 -24.79
C GLY A 96 -12.59 13.03 -23.41
N ASP A 97 -13.73 12.68 -22.86
CA ASP A 97 -14.11 13.09 -21.51
C ASP A 97 -13.25 12.40 -20.45
N VAL A 98 -13.11 13.07 -19.30
CA VAL A 98 -12.44 12.53 -18.12
C VAL A 98 -13.37 12.67 -16.92
N MET A 99 -13.57 11.58 -16.24
CA MET A 99 -14.36 11.49 -15.00
C MET A 99 -13.49 11.02 -13.86
N LEU A 100 -13.71 11.54 -12.65
CA LEU A 100 -13.11 11.03 -11.41
C LEU A 100 -14.22 10.52 -10.50
N LEU A 101 -14.09 9.26 -10.05
CA LEU A 101 -14.95 8.69 -9.01
C LEU A 101 -14.63 9.32 -7.65
N GLU A 102 -15.54 9.25 -6.71
CA GLU A 102 -15.26 9.62 -5.34
C GLU A 102 -14.30 8.58 -4.70
N ASN A 103 -13.71 8.93 -3.57
CA ASN A 103 -12.73 8.12 -2.85
C ASN A 103 -13.24 6.69 -2.62
N VAL A 104 -12.64 5.72 -3.30
CA VAL A 104 -13.07 4.31 -3.26
C VAL A 104 -13.02 3.72 -1.86
N ARG A 105 -12.16 4.24 -0.98
CA ARG A 105 -12.05 3.78 0.41
C ARG A 105 -13.16 4.27 1.33
N PHE A 106 -14.10 5.06 0.83
CA PHE A 106 -15.36 5.27 1.53
C PHE A 106 -16.24 4.02 1.55
N HIS A 107 -15.88 3.00 0.79
CA HIS A 107 -16.50 1.67 0.79
C HIS A 107 -15.59 0.66 1.50
N ALA A 108 -16.11 -0.03 2.52
CA ALA A 108 -15.37 -1.10 3.20
C ALA A 108 -15.14 -2.33 2.30
N GLU A 109 -15.97 -2.48 1.29
CA GLU A 109 -15.95 -3.51 0.26
C GLU A 109 -14.68 -3.43 -0.59
N GLU A 110 -14.13 -2.21 -0.79
CA GLU A 110 -12.89 -1.97 -1.52
C GLU A 110 -11.71 -2.74 -0.93
N GLU A 111 -11.41 -2.51 0.36
CA GLU A 111 -10.25 -3.14 1.02
C GLU A 111 -10.44 -4.65 1.27
N LYS A 112 -11.67 -5.16 1.17
CA LYS A 112 -11.96 -6.59 1.30
C LYS A 112 -11.91 -7.35 0.00
N ASN A 113 -11.70 -6.65 -1.11
CA ASN A 113 -11.81 -7.22 -2.44
C ASN A 113 -13.17 -7.89 -2.67
N ASP A 114 -14.25 -7.22 -2.27
CA ASP A 114 -15.60 -7.75 -2.39
C ASP A 114 -15.99 -7.95 -3.86
N PRO A 115 -16.39 -9.17 -4.27
CA PRO A 115 -16.65 -9.46 -5.68
C PRO A 115 -17.81 -8.66 -6.27
N GLU A 116 -18.87 -8.41 -5.48
CA GLU A 116 -20.03 -7.67 -6.00
C GLU A 116 -19.68 -6.19 -6.18
N PHE A 117 -18.92 -5.61 -5.26
CA PHE A 117 -18.41 -4.26 -5.42
C PHE A 117 -17.45 -4.14 -6.62
N ALA A 118 -16.56 -5.10 -6.80
CA ALA A 118 -15.64 -5.16 -7.93
C ALA A 118 -16.39 -5.26 -9.27
N LYS A 119 -17.44 -6.09 -9.33
CA LYS A 119 -18.32 -6.21 -10.50
C LYS A 119 -19.08 -4.91 -10.81
N GLN A 120 -19.58 -4.23 -9.78
CA GLN A 120 -20.23 -2.93 -9.97
C GLN A 120 -19.24 -1.87 -10.47
N LEU A 121 -18.02 -1.86 -9.94
CA LEU A 121 -16.96 -0.97 -10.42
C LEU A 121 -16.60 -1.26 -11.88
N ALA A 122 -16.45 -2.54 -12.24
CA ALA A 122 -16.18 -2.99 -13.60
C ALA A 122 -17.29 -2.60 -14.58
N SER A 123 -18.54 -2.53 -14.13
CA SER A 123 -19.68 -2.17 -15.01
C SER A 123 -19.63 -0.73 -15.53
N LEU A 124 -18.75 0.12 -15.03
CA LEU A 124 -18.60 1.51 -15.45
C LEU A 124 -17.73 1.67 -16.70
N ALA A 125 -16.96 0.65 -17.11
CA ALA A 125 -15.98 0.75 -18.18
C ALA A 125 -15.86 -0.57 -18.96
N GLU A 126 -15.14 -0.55 -20.07
CA GLU A 126 -14.91 -1.70 -20.95
C GLU A 126 -13.50 -2.32 -20.79
N ILE A 127 -12.55 -1.51 -20.31
CA ILE A 127 -11.14 -1.90 -20.11
C ILE A 127 -10.69 -1.35 -18.77
N TYR A 128 -9.98 -2.18 -18.00
CA TYR A 128 -9.32 -1.77 -16.78
C TYR A 128 -7.83 -1.52 -17.03
N VAL A 129 -7.33 -0.37 -16.56
CA VAL A 129 -5.92 -0.01 -16.60
C VAL A 129 -5.43 0.17 -15.18
N ASN A 130 -4.49 -0.67 -14.73
CA ASN A 130 -3.81 -0.46 -13.45
C ASN A 130 -2.53 0.35 -13.69
N ASP A 131 -2.49 1.56 -13.14
CA ASP A 131 -1.30 2.44 -13.17
C ASP A 131 -0.93 2.94 -11.77
N ALA A 132 -1.29 2.16 -10.75
CA ALA A 132 -1.10 2.47 -9.34
C ALA A 132 -0.13 1.48 -8.67
N PHE A 133 1.15 1.54 -9.03
CA PHE A 133 2.19 0.61 -8.54
C PHE A 133 2.23 0.52 -7.01
N GLY A 134 2.11 1.64 -6.30
CA GLY A 134 2.13 1.68 -4.84
C GLY A 134 1.00 0.90 -4.15
N THR A 135 -0.08 0.55 -4.86
CA THR A 135 -1.21 -0.24 -4.36
C THR A 135 -1.34 -1.61 -5.03
N ALA A 136 -0.59 -1.87 -6.09
CA ALA A 136 -0.72 -3.09 -6.91
C ALA A 136 -0.43 -4.39 -6.12
N HIS A 137 0.32 -4.29 -5.01
CA HIS A 137 0.59 -5.43 -4.12
C HIS A 137 -0.60 -5.82 -3.21
N ARG A 138 -1.71 -5.09 -3.26
CA ARG A 138 -2.89 -5.33 -2.42
C ARG A 138 -4.01 -5.95 -3.23
N ALA A 139 -4.64 -7.00 -2.71
CA ALA A 139 -5.86 -7.55 -3.27
C ALA A 139 -7.08 -6.71 -2.82
N HIS A 140 -7.26 -5.54 -3.45
CA HIS A 140 -8.42 -4.67 -3.27
C HIS A 140 -9.34 -4.76 -4.49
N ALA A 141 -10.61 -4.39 -4.35
CA ALA A 141 -11.57 -4.46 -5.44
C ALA A 141 -11.15 -3.63 -6.65
N SER A 142 -10.63 -2.41 -6.44
CA SER A 142 -10.17 -1.51 -7.51
C SER A 142 -8.80 -1.86 -8.09
N THR A 143 -8.04 -2.78 -7.49
CA THR A 143 -6.70 -3.17 -7.98
C THR A 143 -6.64 -4.60 -8.49
N ALA A 144 -7.35 -5.53 -7.84
CA ALA A 144 -7.36 -6.94 -8.20
C ALA A 144 -8.75 -7.39 -8.68
N GLY A 145 -9.80 -7.22 -7.87
CA GLY A 145 -11.12 -7.77 -8.17
C GLY A 145 -11.74 -7.28 -9.48
N VAL A 146 -11.53 -6.01 -9.85
CA VAL A 146 -12.03 -5.47 -11.12
C VAL A 146 -11.46 -6.20 -12.35
N ALA A 147 -10.24 -6.73 -12.24
CA ALA A 147 -9.57 -7.47 -13.31
C ALA A 147 -10.22 -8.85 -13.60
N ASP A 148 -11.05 -9.37 -12.70
CA ASP A 148 -11.80 -10.60 -12.91
C ASP A 148 -12.99 -10.40 -13.87
N TYR A 149 -13.38 -9.15 -14.12
CA TYR A 149 -14.56 -8.80 -14.90
C TYR A 149 -14.27 -8.03 -16.19
N LEU A 150 -13.06 -7.48 -16.35
CA LEU A 150 -12.66 -6.68 -17.50
C LEU A 150 -11.31 -7.13 -18.06
N PRO A 151 -11.07 -6.94 -19.37
CA PRO A 151 -9.70 -6.97 -19.89
C PRO A 151 -8.83 -6.01 -19.11
N ALA A 152 -7.76 -6.52 -18.50
CA ALA A 152 -6.88 -5.78 -17.62
C ALA A 152 -5.50 -5.59 -18.24
N VAL A 153 -5.00 -4.36 -18.23
CA VAL A 153 -3.67 -3.99 -18.73
C VAL A 153 -2.95 -3.11 -17.72
N CYS A 154 -1.63 -3.02 -17.80
CA CYS A 154 -0.86 -2.05 -17.03
C CYS A 154 -0.81 -0.70 -17.76
N GLY A 155 -0.77 0.39 -16.97
CA GLY A 155 -0.42 1.71 -17.47
C GLY A 155 1.09 1.92 -17.55
N PHE A 156 1.51 3.09 -18.05
CA PHE A 156 2.92 3.38 -18.31
C PHE A 156 3.79 3.47 -17.05
N LEU A 157 3.22 3.85 -15.90
CA LEU A 157 3.96 3.84 -14.64
C LEU A 157 4.33 2.41 -14.23
N ILE A 158 3.36 1.51 -14.22
CA ILE A 158 3.59 0.09 -13.91
C ILE A 158 4.49 -0.56 -14.94
N GLN A 159 4.31 -0.26 -16.23
CA GLN A 159 5.19 -0.77 -17.28
C GLN A 159 6.65 -0.39 -17.00
N LYS A 160 6.91 0.88 -16.67
CA LYS A 160 8.26 1.35 -16.34
C LYS A 160 8.86 0.61 -15.13
N GLU A 161 8.05 0.38 -14.08
CA GLU A 161 8.48 -0.39 -12.91
C GLU A 161 8.82 -1.84 -13.28
N ILE A 162 7.98 -2.48 -14.08
CA ILE A 162 8.21 -3.85 -14.57
C ILE A 162 9.48 -3.92 -15.42
N ASP A 163 9.63 -3.02 -16.38
CA ASP A 163 10.79 -3.00 -17.28
C ASP A 163 12.10 -2.83 -16.51
N VAL A 164 12.14 -1.87 -15.56
CA VAL A 164 13.35 -1.58 -14.78
C VAL A 164 13.65 -2.66 -13.74
N MET A 165 12.65 -3.01 -12.91
CA MET A 165 12.86 -4.01 -11.86
C MET A 165 12.94 -5.43 -12.41
N GLY A 166 12.16 -5.76 -13.44
CA GLY A 166 12.24 -7.05 -14.12
C GLY A 166 13.64 -7.27 -14.70
N LYS A 167 14.16 -6.30 -15.46
CA LYS A 167 15.54 -6.37 -15.96
C LYS A 167 16.55 -6.54 -14.83
N ALA A 168 16.44 -5.73 -13.76
CA ALA A 168 17.36 -5.82 -12.62
C ALA A 168 17.33 -7.17 -11.90
N LEU A 169 16.18 -7.87 -11.91
CA LEU A 169 16.02 -9.16 -11.22
C LEU A 169 16.31 -10.38 -12.10
N ASP A 170 16.02 -10.30 -13.40
CA ASP A 170 16.08 -11.44 -14.32
C ASP A 170 17.35 -11.45 -15.16
N ASP A 171 17.84 -10.27 -15.55
CA ASP A 171 19.09 -10.10 -16.33
C ASP A 171 19.85 -8.84 -15.84
N PRO A 172 20.40 -8.88 -14.61
CA PRO A 172 21.07 -7.73 -14.02
C PRO A 172 22.43 -7.46 -14.66
N ASP A 173 22.76 -6.18 -14.80
CA ASP A 173 24.12 -5.75 -15.01
C ASP A 173 24.95 -6.11 -13.77
N ARG A 174 26.13 -6.73 -13.96
CA ARG A 174 27.00 -7.18 -12.86
C ARG A 174 28.18 -6.23 -12.61
N PRO A 175 28.58 -5.99 -11.35
CA PRO A 175 28.08 -6.63 -10.13
C PRO A 175 26.70 -6.11 -9.69
N PHE A 176 25.76 -7.04 -9.37
CA PHE A 176 24.45 -6.69 -8.84
C PHE A 176 24.52 -6.61 -7.31
N VAL A 177 24.33 -5.42 -6.77
CA VAL A 177 24.33 -5.13 -5.34
C VAL A 177 22.92 -4.79 -4.88
N ALA A 178 22.38 -5.55 -3.93
CA ALA A 178 21.13 -5.21 -3.29
C ALA A 178 21.37 -4.68 -1.87
N ILE A 179 20.58 -3.69 -1.47
CA ILE A 179 20.60 -3.12 -0.12
C ILE A 179 19.21 -3.31 0.49
N LEU A 180 19.14 -3.99 1.62
CA LEU A 180 17.91 -4.15 2.38
C LEU A 180 18.02 -3.46 3.72
N GLY A 181 17.00 -2.68 4.07
CA GLY A 181 16.85 -2.05 5.37
C GLY A 181 15.41 -2.18 5.89
N GLY A 182 15.25 -2.04 7.18
CA GLY A 182 13.94 -2.09 7.83
C GLY A 182 14.04 -2.35 9.33
N ALA A 183 12.92 -2.25 10.03
CA ALA A 183 12.88 -2.48 11.48
C ALA A 183 12.93 -3.98 11.83
N LYS A 184 12.24 -4.83 11.04
CA LYS A 184 12.07 -6.25 11.35
C LYS A 184 12.56 -7.14 10.21
N VAL A 185 13.36 -8.16 10.54
CA VAL A 185 13.79 -9.17 9.57
C VAL A 185 12.61 -10.04 9.10
N ALA A 186 11.64 -10.32 9.98
CA ALA A 186 10.48 -11.15 9.68
C ALA A 186 9.69 -10.70 8.44
N ASP A 187 9.61 -9.37 8.20
CA ASP A 187 8.88 -8.80 7.07
C ASP A 187 9.60 -9.00 5.71
N LYS A 188 10.86 -9.49 5.72
CA LYS A 188 11.73 -9.57 4.55
C LYS A 188 12.33 -10.97 4.30
N LEU A 189 11.86 -12.00 5.01
CA LEU A 189 12.43 -13.35 4.94
C LEU A 189 12.51 -13.88 3.51
N THR A 190 11.39 -13.93 2.83
CA THR A 190 11.29 -14.42 1.44
C THR A 190 12.11 -13.56 0.47
N VAL A 191 12.17 -12.24 0.71
CA VAL A 191 12.95 -11.32 -0.11
C VAL A 191 14.45 -11.61 0.02
N ILE A 192 14.95 -11.79 1.27
CA ILE A 192 16.35 -12.12 1.53
C ILE A 192 16.70 -13.43 0.81
N GLU A 193 15.87 -14.45 1.02
CA GLU A 193 16.10 -15.78 0.44
C GLU A 193 16.17 -15.75 -1.08
N ASN A 194 15.24 -15.04 -1.73
CA ASN A 194 15.20 -14.91 -3.20
C ASN A 194 16.39 -14.11 -3.73
N LEU A 195 16.79 -13.03 -3.05
CA LEU A 195 17.93 -12.22 -3.48
C LEU A 195 19.26 -12.97 -3.40
N LEU A 196 19.46 -13.84 -2.40
CA LEU A 196 20.66 -14.67 -2.31
C LEU A 196 20.87 -15.63 -3.49
N GLY A 197 19.84 -15.83 -4.33
CA GLY A 197 19.96 -16.56 -5.59
C GLY A 197 20.24 -15.68 -6.81
N LYS A 198 20.26 -14.34 -6.66
CA LYS A 198 20.30 -13.41 -7.79
C LYS A 198 21.45 -12.39 -7.73
N VAL A 199 21.84 -11.96 -6.54
CA VAL A 199 22.79 -10.87 -6.33
C VAL A 199 24.23 -11.35 -6.16
N ASP A 200 25.21 -10.48 -6.44
CA ASP A 200 26.62 -10.71 -6.11
C ASP A 200 26.93 -10.24 -4.67
N THR A 201 26.25 -9.19 -4.23
CA THR A 201 26.40 -8.65 -2.88
C THR A 201 25.03 -8.27 -2.29
N LEU A 202 24.78 -8.67 -1.05
CA LEU A 202 23.62 -8.27 -0.28
C LEU A 202 24.07 -7.48 0.95
N ILE A 203 23.66 -6.24 1.06
CA ILE A 203 23.92 -5.39 2.23
C ILE A 203 22.67 -5.33 3.09
N ILE A 204 22.77 -5.68 4.36
CA ILE A 204 21.66 -5.63 5.32
C ILE A 204 21.93 -4.51 6.33
N GLY A 205 21.05 -3.52 6.36
CA GLY A 205 21.10 -2.36 7.24
C GLY A 205 19.85 -2.19 8.09
N GLY A 206 19.76 -1.06 8.80
CA GLY A 206 18.62 -0.73 9.67
C GLY A 206 18.47 -1.69 10.85
N GLY A 207 17.32 -1.67 11.51
CA GLY A 207 17.02 -2.48 12.70
C GLY A 207 17.13 -3.99 12.46
N MET A 208 16.83 -4.46 11.25
CA MET A 208 16.93 -5.88 10.92
C MET A 208 18.37 -6.41 10.97
N ALA A 209 19.39 -5.58 10.80
CA ALA A 209 20.78 -5.98 10.91
C ALA A 209 21.13 -6.49 12.32
N TYR A 210 20.49 -5.98 13.36
CA TYR A 210 20.75 -6.40 14.74
C TYR A 210 20.36 -7.86 14.99
N THR A 211 19.34 -8.38 14.32
CA THR A 211 19.00 -9.81 14.42
C THR A 211 20.11 -10.67 13.82
N PHE A 212 20.72 -10.26 12.69
CA PHE A 212 21.88 -10.95 12.10
C PHE A 212 23.12 -10.85 12.99
N LEU A 213 23.39 -9.67 13.58
CA LEU A 213 24.51 -9.46 14.49
C LEU A 213 24.36 -10.33 15.77
N ALA A 214 23.14 -10.38 16.34
CA ALA A 214 22.83 -11.27 17.47
C ALA A 214 23.00 -12.75 17.11
N ALA A 215 22.59 -13.17 15.90
CA ALA A 215 22.78 -14.53 15.39
C ALA A 215 24.27 -14.90 15.27
N GLN A 216 25.16 -13.92 15.06
CA GLN A 216 26.63 -14.08 15.10
C GLN A 216 27.21 -14.04 16.53
N GLY A 217 26.36 -13.90 17.56
CA GLY A 217 26.80 -13.83 18.97
C GLY A 217 27.30 -12.44 19.40
N LYS A 218 27.07 -11.40 18.62
CA LYS A 218 27.47 -10.04 18.98
C LYS A 218 26.46 -9.41 19.95
N SER A 219 26.95 -8.57 20.89
CA SER A 219 26.09 -7.79 21.76
C SER A 219 25.45 -6.65 20.97
N ILE A 220 24.16 -6.49 21.12
CA ILE A 220 23.34 -5.46 20.44
C ILE A 220 22.70 -4.45 21.41
N GLY A 221 23.05 -4.54 22.71
CA GLY A 221 22.46 -3.70 23.76
C GLY A 221 20.95 -3.88 23.85
N THR A 222 20.21 -2.78 23.91
CA THR A 222 18.75 -2.75 23.91
C THR A 222 18.15 -2.48 22.52
N SER A 223 18.93 -2.67 21.46
CA SER A 223 18.46 -2.50 20.07
C SER A 223 17.35 -3.47 19.74
N LEU A 224 16.45 -3.02 18.85
CA LEU A 224 15.36 -3.86 18.36
C LEU A 224 15.92 -5.08 17.60
N PHE A 225 15.49 -6.29 17.99
CA PHE A 225 15.78 -7.50 17.25
C PHE A 225 14.64 -8.52 17.40
N ASP A 226 14.68 -9.57 16.60
CA ASP A 226 13.70 -10.66 16.61
C ASP A 226 14.41 -11.96 17.03
N ASP A 227 14.24 -12.35 18.28
CA ASP A 227 14.85 -13.56 18.87
C ASP A 227 14.35 -14.85 18.23
N THR A 228 13.13 -14.84 17.69
CA THR A 228 12.53 -16.00 16.99
C THR A 228 13.15 -16.27 15.62
N LYS A 229 14.01 -15.36 15.12
CA LYS A 229 14.59 -15.41 13.78
C LYS A 229 16.12 -15.60 13.77
N LEU A 230 16.73 -15.88 14.92
CA LEU A 230 18.19 -16.08 15.01
C LEU A 230 18.66 -17.24 14.14
N ASP A 231 17.97 -18.38 14.20
CA ASP A 231 18.34 -19.55 13.41
C ASP A 231 18.15 -19.33 11.92
N TYR A 232 17.09 -18.63 11.52
CA TYR A 232 16.91 -18.18 10.14
C TYR A 232 18.07 -17.30 9.67
N CYS A 233 18.50 -16.33 10.48
CA CYS A 233 19.63 -15.47 10.12
C CYS A 233 20.94 -16.27 9.95
N LYS A 234 21.20 -17.26 10.81
CA LYS A 234 22.36 -18.19 10.64
C LYS A 234 22.26 -18.96 9.33
N GLU A 235 21.09 -19.48 9.02
CA GLU A 235 20.84 -20.20 7.77
C GLU A 235 21.09 -19.30 6.54
N MET A 236 20.61 -18.05 6.54
CA MET A 236 20.83 -17.13 5.45
C MET A 236 22.30 -16.72 5.29
N LEU A 237 23.05 -16.57 6.38
CA LEU A 237 24.51 -16.38 6.35
C LEU A 237 25.22 -17.57 5.66
N ALA A 238 24.90 -18.80 6.07
CA ALA A 238 25.45 -20.01 5.47
C ALA A 238 25.04 -20.18 4.00
N LYS A 239 23.79 -19.82 3.66
CA LYS A 239 23.28 -19.84 2.28
C LYS A 239 24.01 -18.84 1.40
N ALA A 240 24.27 -17.63 1.91
CA ALA A 240 25.05 -16.62 1.21
C ALA A 240 26.45 -17.14 0.88
N GLU A 241 27.15 -17.70 1.85
CA GLU A 241 28.48 -18.29 1.67
C GLU A 241 28.47 -19.43 0.63
N LYS A 242 27.51 -20.34 0.74
CA LYS A 242 27.34 -21.46 -0.20
C LYS A 242 27.09 -20.97 -1.64
N ASN A 243 26.34 -19.89 -1.80
CA ASN A 243 26.01 -19.32 -3.11
C ASN A 243 27.11 -18.38 -3.64
N GLY A 244 28.18 -18.13 -2.89
CA GLY A 244 29.23 -17.16 -3.24
C GLY A 244 28.77 -15.70 -3.18
N VAL A 245 27.67 -15.40 -2.49
CA VAL A 245 27.12 -14.06 -2.32
C VAL A 245 27.79 -13.37 -1.15
N LYS A 246 28.28 -12.16 -1.36
CA LYS A 246 28.88 -11.35 -0.31
C LYS A 246 27.78 -10.69 0.53
N LEU A 247 27.41 -11.32 1.67
CA LEU A 247 26.46 -10.74 2.61
C LEU A 247 27.19 -9.81 3.58
N LEU A 248 26.87 -8.53 3.56
CA LEU A 248 27.51 -7.50 4.38
C LEU A 248 26.54 -7.00 5.46
N LEU A 249 27.05 -6.96 6.68
CA LEU A 249 26.41 -6.35 7.84
C LEU A 249 27.18 -5.11 8.27
N PRO A 250 26.58 -4.17 9.02
CA PRO A 250 27.28 -3.05 9.61
C PRO A 250 28.47 -3.53 10.45
N VAL A 251 29.63 -2.91 10.25
CA VAL A 251 30.85 -3.19 11.02
C VAL A 251 30.97 -2.29 12.25
N ASP A 252 30.25 -1.17 12.22
CA ASP A 252 30.20 -0.17 13.28
C ASP A 252 28.79 0.43 13.36
N THR A 253 28.48 1.04 14.50
CA THR A 253 27.15 1.60 14.76
C THR A 253 27.23 2.77 15.73
N VAL A 254 26.55 3.87 15.41
CA VAL A 254 26.38 4.98 16.36
C VAL A 254 25.35 4.57 17.40
N VAL A 255 25.69 4.71 18.66
CA VAL A 255 24.82 4.34 19.79
C VAL A 255 24.34 5.58 20.55
N ALA A 256 23.15 5.51 21.11
CA ALA A 256 22.56 6.53 21.95
C ALA A 256 21.95 5.90 23.20
N LYS A 257 21.79 6.70 24.27
CA LYS A 257 21.16 6.23 25.53
C LYS A 257 19.68 5.92 25.37
N ALA A 258 19.00 6.61 24.44
CA ALA A 258 17.61 6.43 24.06
C ALA A 258 17.44 6.80 22.59
N PHE A 259 16.33 6.35 21.97
CA PHE A 259 15.99 6.77 20.62
C PHE A 259 15.71 8.29 20.62
N PRO A 260 16.45 9.09 19.84
CA PRO A 260 16.22 10.54 19.80
C PRO A 260 14.87 10.87 19.15
N ASP A 261 14.14 11.83 19.73
CA ASP A 261 12.90 12.36 19.18
C ASP A 261 12.81 13.86 19.52
N PRO A 262 12.94 14.78 18.55
CA PRO A 262 13.17 14.50 17.12
C PRO A 262 14.57 13.90 16.83
N ILE A 263 14.68 13.27 15.69
CA ILE A 263 15.99 12.86 15.13
C ILE A 263 16.58 14.11 14.47
N ASP A 264 17.63 14.68 15.07
CA ASP A 264 18.40 15.80 14.52
C ASP A 264 19.47 15.32 13.54
#